data_0c0cfccccbb79f009b350286c54f3fc0
#
_entry.id   0c0cfccccbb79f009b350286c54f3fc0
#
_cell.length_a   1.000
_cell.length_b   1.000
_cell.length_c   1.000
_cell.angle_alpha   90.00
_cell.angle_beta   90.00
_cell.angle_gamma   90.00
#
_symmetry.space_group_name_H-M   'P 1'
#
loop_
_entity.id
_entity.type
_entity.pdbx_description
1 polymer ?
#
loop_
_entity_poly.entity_id
_entity_poly.type
_entity_poly.pdbx_seq_one_letter_code
_entity_poly.pdbx_strand_id
1 'polypeptide(L)'
;VDGGDNFIGTVINNGSNYVRFGQFGDSDNMIGGTLWGTTPGGPTVQNFGANTWSQDSASGQFAGGRDCPLLDVADYASGFSLFEDKEEIDVQILIAPGMNTEEDHVAVVNNLVGIAAATRKDCVVVASPNRAAVVGNVNAVDATIQTTNQFSASNYLMVDNNYLRVADEFNDTYIYVPAASTTAGLLAATDASYGPWYSPAGERR
;
A
#
# COMPACT_ATOMS: atom_id res chain seq x y z
N VAL A 1 33.48 -21.46 -3.94
CA VAL A 1 33.82 -20.09 -3.57
C VAL A 1 32.55 -19.29 -3.62
N ASP A 2 32.01 -18.96 -2.43
CA ASP A 2 30.80 -18.19 -2.30
C ASP A 2 30.98 -16.78 -2.89
N GLY A 3 30.06 -16.37 -3.78
CA GLY A 3 30.04 -15.03 -4.34
C GLY A 3 30.75 -14.82 -5.67
N GLY A 4 31.29 -15.85 -6.29
CA GLY A 4 31.82 -15.76 -7.67
C GLY A 4 30.67 -15.68 -8.71
N ASP A 5 30.97 -15.09 -9.89
CA ASP A 5 30.02 -14.93 -11.00
C ASP A 5 29.38 -16.27 -11.46
N ASN A 6 30.08 -17.38 -11.22
CA ASN A 6 29.62 -18.74 -11.55
C ASN A 6 28.99 -19.47 -10.36
N PHE A 7 28.77 -18.81 -9.22
CA PHE A 7 28.09 -19.43 -8.11
C PHE A 7 26.62 -19.70 -8.48
N ILE A 8 26.15 -20.91 -8.23
CA ILE A 8 24.82 -21.37 -8.65
C ILE A 8 23.69 -20.44 -8.21
N GLY A 9 23.79 -19.89 -7.02
CA GLY A 9 22.84 -18.92 -6.50
C GLY A 9 22.80 -17.62 -7.31
N THR A 10 23.96 -17.10 -7.69
CA THR A 10 24.10 -15.91 -8.51
C THR A 10 23.53 -16.16 -9.92
N VAL A 11 23.87 -17.29 -10.52
CA VAL A 11 23.38 -17.67 -11.86
C VAL A 11 21.86 -17.83 -11.88
N ILE A 12 21.29 -18.53 -10.90
CA ILE A 12 19.85 -18.73 -10.83
C ILE A 12 19.12 -17.41 -10.54
N ASN A 13 19.61 -16.60 -9.60
CA ASN A 13 18.95 -15.36 -9.20
C ASN A 13 18.99 -14.28 -10.28
N ASN A 14 20.03 -14.30 -11.14
CA ASN A 14 20.15 -13.37 -12.25
C ASN A 14 19.45 -13.87 -13.53
N GLY A 15 19.32 -15.19 -13.70
CA GLY A 15 18.79 -15.78 -14.93
C GLY A 15 17.35 -16.23 -14.87
N SER A 16 16.76 -16.39 -13.70
CA SER A 16 15.40 -16.90 -13.54
C SER A 16 14.44 -15.84 -12.99
N ASN A 17 13.27 -15.70 -13.64
CA ASN A 17 12.15 -14.90 -13.13
C ASN A 17 11.24 -15.70 -12.18
N TYR A 18 11.36 -17.03 -12.15
CA TYR A 18 10.43 -17.90 -11.44
C TYR A 18 11.01 -18.59 -10.21
N VAL A 19 12.33 -18.76 -10.22
CA VAL A 19 13.05 -19.47 -9.16
C VAL A 19 14.10 -18.55 -8.57
N ARG A 20 14.13 -18.47 -7.25
CA ARG A 20 15.17 -17.75 -6.50
C ARG A 20 15.93 -18.75 -5.65
N PHE A 21 17.23 -18.64 -5.69
CA PHE A 21 18.09 -19.42 -4.83
C PHE A 21 18.22 -18.69 -3.49
N GLY A 22 17.81 -19.34 -2.41
CA GLY A 22 18.00 -18.82 -1.08
C GLY A 22 19.46 -18.88 -0.63
N GLN A 23 19.80 -18.11 0.35
CA GLN A 23 21.13 -18.11 0.91
C GLN A 23 21.40 -19.43 1.62
N PHE A 24 22.50 -20.09 1.31
CA PHE A 24 23.03 -21.14 2.18
C PHE A 24 23.42 -20.51 3.52
N GLY A 25 23.01 -21.15 4.59
CA GLY A 25 23.54 -20.81 5.91
C GLY A 25 25.08 -20.89 5.89
N ASP A 26 25.68 -20.09 6.73
CA ASP A 26 27.12 -20.05 6.93
C ASP A 26 27.69 -21.47 7.04
N SER A 27 28.83 -21.73 6.42
CA SER A 27 29.45 -23.07 6.38
C SER A 27 29.68 -23.68 7.76
N ASP A 28 29.82 -22.85 8.78
CA ASP A 28 29.97 -23.25 10.17
C ASP A 28 28.63 -23.68 10.82
N ASN A 29 27.51 -23.32 10.25
CA ASN A 29 26.17 -23.70 10.68
C ASN A 29 25.58 -24.89 9.90
N MET A 30 26.25 -25.40 8.91
CA MET A 30 25.81 -26.61 8.19
C MET A 30 25.91 -27.89 9.02
N ILE A 31 26.65 -27.87 10.12
CA ILE A 31 26.81 -28.99 11.06
C ILE A 31 25.92 -28.71 12.26
N GLY A 32 24.63 -28.96 12.14
CA GLY A 32 23.67 -28.83 13.24
C GLY A 32 22.88 -27.53 13.30
N GLY A 33 23.04 -26.66 12.32
CA GLY A 33 22.26 -25.44 12.19
C GLY A 33 20.91 -25.66 11.52
N THR A 34 19.99 -24.78 11.80
CA THR A 34 18.67 -24.70 11.18
C THR A 34 18.85 -24.38 9.70
N LEU A 35 18.58 -25.36 8.88
CA LEU A 35 18.64 -25.22 7.45
C LEU A 35 17.35 -24.62 6.92
N TRP A 36 17.45 -23.84 5.86
CA TRP A 36 16.41 -23.55 4.90
C TRP A 36 14.97 -23.61 5.40
N GLY A 37 14.37 -22.48 5.63
CA GLY A 37 12.93 -22.39 5.88
C GLY A 37 12.42 -23.06 7.13
N THR A 38 13.28 -23.41 8.07
CA THR A 38 12.85 -23.88 9.38
C THR A 38 12.49 -22.69 10.25
N THR A 39 11.21 -22.44 10.41
CA THR A 39 10.69 -21.79 11.60
C THR A 39 11.01 -22.69 12.80
N PRO A 40 11.24 -22.15 14.01
CA PRO A 40 11.36 -22.98 15.22
C PRO A 40 10.18 -23.96 15.28
N GLY A 41 10.48 -25.26 15.16
CA GLY A 41 9.45 -26.33 15.09
C GLY A 41 9.15 -26.87 13.69
N GLY A 42 9.80 -26.36 12.63
CA GLY A 42 9.70 -26.93 11.30
C GLY A 42 10.51 -28.23 11.12
N PRO A 43 10.27 -28.97 10.02
CA PRO A 43 10.96 -30.22 9.77
C PRO A 43 12.47 -29.97 9.68
N THR A 44 13.22 -30.73 10.46
CA THR A 44 14.69 -30.76 10.40
C THR A 44 15.11 -31.31 9.06
N VAL A 45 15.81 -30.50 8.27
CA VAL A 45 16.51 -31.02 7.11
C VAL A 45 17.62 -31.94 7.59
N GLN A 46 17.55 -33.19 7.19
CA GLN A 46 18.56 -34.18 7.57
C GLN A 46 19.90 -33.81 6.95
N ASN A 47 20.97 -33.87 7.77
CA ASN A 47 22.32 -33.74 7.30
C ASN A 47 22.56 -34.72 6.14
N PHE A 48 23.00 -34.24 5.01
CA PHE A 48 23.57 -35.09 3.99
C PHE A 48 24.88 -35.66 4.53
N GLY A 49 24.79 -36.82 5.15
CA GLY A 49 25.98 -37.58 5.44
C GLY A 49 26.75 -37.86 4.17
N ALA A 50 28.05 -37.82 4.24
CA ALA A 50 28.93 -38.13 3.11
C ALA A 50 28.42 -39.42 2.41
N ASN A 51 28.02 -39.29 1.14
CA ASN A 51 27.64 -40.35 0.22
C ASN A 51 26.23 -40.90 0.20
N THR A 52 25.23 -40.30 0.84
CA THR A 52 23.84 -40.71 0.61
C THR A 52 22.99 -39.57 0.05
N TRP A 53 22.86 -39.58 -1.27
CA TRP A 53 21.80 -38.83 -1.91
C TRP A 53 20.49 -39.60 -1.72
N SER A 54 19.71 -39.25 -0.74
CA SER A 54 18.32 -39.72 -0.68
C SER A 54 17.44 -38.68 -1.36
N GLN A 55 16.73 -39.09 -2.37
CA GLN A 55 15.65 -38.32 -2.97
C GLN A 55 14.48 -38.33 -1.99
N ASP A 56 14.51 -37.48 -0.99
CA ASP A 56 13.31 -37.21 -0.21
C ASP A 56 12.48 -36.19 -0.96
N SER A 57 11.34 -36.62 -1.46
CA SER A 57 10.34 -35.70 -1.98
C SER A 57 9.74 -34.93 -0.81
N ALA A 58 10.26 -33.77 -0.54
CA ALA A 58 9.64 -32.84 0.39
C ALA A 58 8.40 -32.26 -0.26
N SER A 59 7.22 -32.80 0.05
CA SER A 59 5.96 -32.14 -0.26
C SER A 59 5.58 -31.26 0.92
N GLY A 60 5.62 -29.96 0.74
CA GLY A 60 5.16 -28.98 1.72
C GLY A 60 4.21 -27.99 1.06
N GLN A 61 3.14 -27.64 1.76
CA GLN A 61 2.34 -26.48 1.35
C GLN A 61 3.04 -25.21 1.82
N PHE A 62 3.09 -24.21 0.96
CA PHE A 62 3.47 -22.88 1.39
C PHE A 62 2.43 -22.38 2.40
N ALA A 63 2.87 -22.14 3.63
CA ALA A 63 2.04 -21.64 4.71
C ALA A 63 2.65 -20.37 5.27
N GLY A 64 1.80 -19.50 5.82
CA GLY A 64 2.28 -18.28 6.48
C GLY A 64 2.50 -17.09 5.56
N GLY A 65 2.10 -17.18 4.29
CA GLY A 65 1.93 -15.99 3.48
C GLY A 65 0.92 -15.07 4.15
N ARG A 66 1.28 -13.81 4.33
CA ARG A 66 0.37 -12.76 4.77
C ARG A 66 0.25 -11.75 3.64
N ASP A 67 -0.97 -11.30 3.43
CA ASP A 67 -1.17 -10.05 2.70
C ASP A 67 -0.39 -8.93 3.40
N CYS A 68 -0.09 -7.87 2.66
CA CYS A 68 0.61 -6.71 3.21
C CYS A 68 0.03 -6.34 4.59
N PRO A 69 0.86 -6.17 5.63
CA PRO A 69 0.37 -5.70 6.90
C PRO A 69 -0.40 -4.40 6.69
N LEU A 70 -1.52 -4.27 7.40
CA LEU A 70 -2.28 -3.03 7.39
C LEU A 70 -1.32 -1.91 7.83
N LEU A 71 -1.14 -0.94 6.96
CA LEU A 71 -0.34 0.24 7.26
C LEU A 71 -1.05 1.05 8.35
N ASP A 72 -0.30 1.53 9.31
CA ASP A 72 -0.81 2.42 10.34
C ASP A 72 -0.63 3.91 9.95
N VAL A 73 -1.11 4.80 10.80
CA VAL A 73 -1.03 6.25 10.59
C VAL A 73 0.42 6.71 10.47
N ALA A 74 1.35 6.09 11.23
CA ALA A 74 2.76 6.48 11.22
C ALA A 74 3.45 6.08 9.91
N ASP A 75 3.09 4.93 9.34
CA ASP A 75 3.58 4.49 8.04
C ASP A 75 3.16 5.45 6.93
N TYR A 76 1.89 5.86 6.94
CA TYR A 76 1.38 6.85 5.99
C TYR A 76 2.03 8.21 6.17
N ALA A 77 2.16 8.69 7.42
CA ALA A 77 2.82 9.95 7.71
C ALA A 77 4.28 9.95 7.23
N SER A 78 5.00 8.85 7.47
CA SER A 78 6.38 8.67 7.01
C SER A 78 6.47 8.64 5.47
N GLY A 79 5.54 7.95 4.81
CA GLY A 79 5.50 7.91 3.34
C GLY A 79 5.17 9.27 2.72
N PHE A 80 4.17 9.96 3.26
CA PHE A 80 3.78 11.28 2.74
C PHE A 80 4.75 12.40 3.07
N SER A 81 5.57 12.28 4.13
CA SER A 81 6.61 13.25 4.44
C SER A 81 7.66 13.37 3.33
N LEU A 82 7.84 12.34 2.52
CA LEU A 82 8.72 12.40 1.35
C LEU A 82 8.25 13.41 0.29
N PHE A 83 6.99 13.81 0.33
CA PHE A 83 6.42 14.81 -0.58
C PHE A 83 6.40 16.23 0.02
N GLU A 84 7.00 16.46 1.17
CA GLU A 84 7.05 17.79 1.79
C GLU A 84 7.95 18.75 1.03
N ASP A 85 9.02 18.25 0.43
CA ASP A 85 9.96 19.08 -0.33
C ASP A 85 9.42 19.34 -1.75
N LYS A 86 8.94 20.56 -1.96
CA LYS A 86 8.42 21.02 -3.25
C LYS A 86 9.51 21.26 -4.30
N GLU A 87 10.74 21.43 -3.90
CA GLU A 87 11.86 21.66 -4.83
C GLU A 87 12.34 20.33 -5.43
N GLU A 88 12.17 19.23 -4.70
CA GLU A 88 12.57 17.91 -5.15
C GLU A 88 11.47 17.18 -5.91
N ILE A 89 10.22 17.30 -5.45
CA ILE A 89 9.08 16.55 -6.01
C ILE A 89 7.93 17.49 -6.34
N ASP A 90 7.56 17.57 -7.62
CA ASP A 90 6.38 18.32 -8.08
C ASP A 90 5.11 17.47 -7.96
N VAL A 91 4.25 17.80 -7.00
CA VAL A 91 2.96 17.14 -6.76
C VAL A 91 1.88 18.21 -6.63
N GLN A 92 0.81 18.08 -7.41
CA GLN A 92 -0.31 19.02 -7.40
C GLN A 92 -1.53 18.51 -6.63
N ILE A 93 -1.71 17.18 -6.55
CA ILE A 93 -2.85 16.57 -5.88
C ILE A 93 -2.35 15.46 -4.95
N LEU A 94 -2.74 15.51 -3.69
CA LEU A 94 -2.55 14.46 -2.70
C LEU A 94 -3.91 13.78 -2.44
N ILE A 95 -3.95 12.48 -2.58
CA ILE A 95 -5.19 11.70 -2.38
C ILE A 95 -5.09 11.00 -1.03
N ALA A 96 -6.06 11.27 -0.15
CA ALA A 96 -6.11 10.62 1.14
C ALA A 96 -6.55 9.15 0.98
N PRO A 97 -5.79 8.20 1.53
CA PRO A 97 -6.17 6.79 1.52
C PRO A 97 -7.34 6.53 2.48
N GLY A 98 -8.12 5.49 2.19
CA GLY A 98 -9.12 4.99 3.14
C GLY A 98 -8.46 4.20 4.26
N MET A 99 -8.83 4.48 5.51
CA MET A 99 -8.37 3.75 6.68
C MET A 99 -9.50 2.91 7.28
N ASN A 100 -9.14 1.90 8.08
CA ASN A 100 -10.13 1.00 8.68
C ASN A 100 -10.93 1.66 9.80
N THR A 101 -10.29 2.51 10.59
CA THR A 101 -10.94 3.25 11.67
C THR A 101 -11.17 4.70 11.28
N GLU A 102 -12.17 5.35 11.87
CA GLU A 102 -12.43 6.76 11.64
C GLU A 102 -11.32 7.64 12.22
N GLU A 103 -10.80 7.28 13.40
CA GLU A 103 -9.74 8.03 14.07
C GLU A 103 -8.46 8.06 13.24
N ASP A 104 -8.02 6.90 12.73
CA ASP A 104 -6.83 6.80 11.87
C ASP A 104 -7.04 7.57 10.56
N HIS A 105 -8.25 7.46 10.00
CA HIS A 105 -8.59 8.17 8.78
C HIS A 105 -8.49 9.68 8.94
N VAL A 106 -9.06 10.22 10.01
CA VAL A 106 -8.98 11.64 10.36
C VAL A 106 -7.53 12.07 10.60
N ALA A 107 -6.75 11.25 11.27
CA ALA A 107 -5.33 11.55 11.54
C ALA A 107 -4.51 11.64 10.24
N VAL A 108 -4.72 10.70 9.30
CA VAL A 108 -4.03 10.72 8.00
C VAL A 108 -4.46 11.93 7.16
N VAL A 109 -5.76 12.22 7.07
CA VAL A 109 -6.25 13.40 6.34
C VAL A 109 -5.66 14.68 6.93
N ASN A 110 -5.66 14.82 8.26
CA ASN A 110 -5.12 16.01 8.93
C ASN A 110 -3.60 16.14 8.73
N ASN A 111 -2.87 15.03 8.67
CA ASN A 111 -1.45 15.03 8.33
C ASN A 111 -1.23 15.58 6.91
N LEU A 112 -1.98 15.07 5.92
CA LEU A 112 -1.91 15.55 4.53
C LEU A 112 -2.28 17.03 4.41
N VAL A 113 -3.29 17.48 5.13
CA VAL A 113 -3.67 18.90 5.19
C VAL A 113 -2.54 19.73 5.78
N GLY A 114 -1.84 19.22 6.79
CA GLY A 114 -0.65 19.84 7.35
C GLY A 114 0.44 20.05 6.30
N ILE A 115 0.75 19.03 5.53
CA ILE A 115 1.73 19.10 4.43
C ILE A 115 1.30 20.14 3.39
N ALA A 116 0.06 20.08 2.93
CA ALA A 116 -0.45 20.98 1.89
C ALA A 116 -0.55 22.44 2.35
N ALA A 117 -1.09 22.68 3.56
CA ALA A 117 -1.38 24.01 4.03
C ALA A 117 -0.20 24.73 4.71
N ALA A 118 0.65 24.01 5.44
CA ALA A 118 1.74 24.59 6.17
C ALA A 118 3.04 24.62 5.35
N THR A 119 3.38 23.51 4.70
CA THR A 119 4.69 23.33 4.09
C THR A 119 4.68 23.69 2.61
N ARG A 120 3.85 23.06 1.81
CA ARG A 120 3.89 23.18 0.34
C ARG A 120 3.17 24.40 -0.19
N LYS A 121 1.88 24.51 0.04
CA LYS A 121 0.98 25.57 -0.47
C LYS A 121 0.80 25.59 -2.00
N ASP A 122 1.20 24.52 -2.67
CA ASP A 122 1.14 24.34 -4.12
C ASP A 122 0.33 23.11 -4.54
N CYS A 123 -0.20 22.37 -3.58
CA CYS A 123 -0.99 21.17 -3.83
C CYS A 123 -2.32 21.18 -3.08
N VAL A 124 -3.25 20.35 -3.53
CA VAL A 124 -4.58 20.18 -2.93
C VAL A 124 -4.73 18.75 -2.44
N VAL A 125 -5.32 18.60 -1.26
CA VAL A 125 -5.69 17.30 -0.69
C VAL A 125 -7.11 16.97 -1.10
N VAL A 126 -7.33 15.77 -1.63
CA VAL A 126 -8.67 15.23 -1.92
C VAL A 126 -8.93 14.06 -0.98
N ALA A 127 -10.01 14.15 -0.22
CA ALA A 127 -10.40 13.15 0.76
C ALA A 127 -11.88 12.77 0.63
N SER A 128 -12.21 11.54 0.98
CA SER A 128 -13.59 11.08 1.21
C SER A 128 -13.75 10.79 2.69
N PRO A 129 -14.98 10.84 3.26
CA PRO A 129 -15.22 10.38 4.62
C PRO A 129 -14.87 8.90 4.80
N ASN A 130 -14.73 8.43 6.04
CA ASN A 130 -14.51 7.02 6.30
C ASN A 130 -15.64 6.15 5.74
N ARG A 131 -15.27 4.95 5.22
CA ARG A 131 -16.23 4.02 4.59
C ARG A 131 -17.43 3.70 5.51
N ALA A 132 -17.18 3.52 6.80
CA ALA A 132 -18.22 3.18 7.77
C ALA A 132 -19.26 4.32 7.98
N ALA A 133 -18.86 5.55 7.74
CA ALA A 133 -19.76 6.69 7.79
C ALA A 133 -20.77 6.72 6.63
N VAL A 134 -20.38 6.18 5.46
CA VAL A 134 -21.16 6.30 4.21
C VAL A 134 -21.84 4.98 3.83
N VAL A 135 -21.05 3.90 3.73
CA VAL A 135 -21.53 2.63 3.16
C VAL A 135 -22.27 1.80 4.19
N GLY A 136 -23.57 1.57 3.93
CA GLY A 136 -24.41 0.76 4.81
C GLY A 136 -24.84 1.44 6.11
N ASN A 137 -24.56 2.73 6.27
CA ASN A 137 -24.98 3.51 7.44
C ASN A 137 -26.41 4.04 7.26
N VAL A 138 -27.26 3.81 8.25
CA VAL A 138 -28.66 4.27 8.25
C VAL A 138 -28.72 5.81 8.34
N ASN A 139 -27.78 6.42 9.06
CA ASN A 139 -27.69 7.86 9.26
C ASN A 139 -26.43 8.42 8.55
N ALA A 140 -26.22 8.03 7.29
CA ALA A 140 -25.01 8.37 6.55
C ALA A 140 -24.74 9.88 6.48
N VAL A 141 -25.78 10.70 6.39
CA VAL A 141 -25.63 12.17 6.33
C VAL A 141 -25.01 12.71 7.62
N ASP A 142 -25.58 12.37 8.77
CA ASP A 142 -25.07 12.85 10.05
C ASP A 142 -23.66 12.31 10.35
N ALA A 143 -23.43 11.02 10.06
CA ALA A 143 -22.12 10.42 10.24
C ALA A 143 -21.06 11.08 9.34
N THR A 144 -21.40 11.34 8.09
CA THR A 144 -20.50 12.05 7.16
C THR A 144 -20.16 13.46 7.67
N ILE A 145 -21.15 14.20 8.15
CA ILE A 145 -20.94 15.54 8.72
C ILE A 145 -20.04 15.46 9.95
N GLN A 146 -20.27 14.49 10.83
CA GLN A 146 -19.44 14.29 12.03
C GLN A 146 -17.99 13.99 11.67
N THR A 147 -17.74 13.07 10.74
CA THR A 147 -16.38 12.75 10.27
C THR A 147 -15.71 13.97 9.60
N THR A 148 -16.45 14.66 8.73
CA THR A 148 -15.92 15.82 8.03
C THR A 148 -15.57 16.98 8.96
N ASN A 149 -16.34 17.17 10.04
CA ASN A 149 -16.07 18.19 11.04
C ASN A 149 -14.79 17.92 11.88
N GLN A 150 -14.26 16.71 11.84
CA GLN A 150 -13.00 16.36 12.50
C GLN A 150 -11.78 16.66 11.62
N PHE A 151 -11.98 16.90 10.33
CA PHE A 151 -10.91 17.31 9.45
C PHE A 151 -10.49 18.77 9.73
N SER A 152 -9.20 19.03 9.63
CA SER A 152 -8.66 20.38 9.76
C SER A 152 -9.19 21.27 8.63
N ALA A 153 -9.89 22.32 8.98
CA ALA A 153 -10.43 23.26 8.00
C ALA A 153 -9.28 23.94 7.23
N SER A 154 -9.28 23.82 5.92
CA SER A 154 -8.24 24.37 5.05
C SER A 154 -8.77 24.65 3.66
N ASN A 155 -8.25 25.70 3.01
CA ASN A 155 -8.50 25.97 1.60
C ASN A 155 -7.81 24.96 0.66
N TYR A 156 -6.93 24.16 1.20
CA TYR A 156 -6.20 23.11 0.47
C TYR A 156 -6.85 21.73 0.59
N LEU A 157 -7.99 21.63 1.27
CA LEU A 157 -8.73 20.37 1.42
C LEU A 157 -10.02 20.41 0.62
N MET A 158 -10.19 19.44 -0.26
CA MET A 158 -11.44 19.12 -0.94
C MET A 158 -11.98 17.80 -0.39
N VAL A 159 -13.25 17.79 0.02
CA VAL A 159 -13.92 16.59 0.54
C VAL A 159 -15.10 16.24 -0.38
N ASP A 160 -15.10 15.00 -0.87
CA ASP A 160 -16.29 14.40 -1.46
C ASP A 160 -16.99 13.49 -0.44
N ASN A 161 -18.21 13.03 -0.74
CA ASN A 161 -18.94 12.15 0.17
C ASN A 161 -19.37 10.82 -0.46
N ASN A 162 -18.80 10.45 -1.59
CA ASN A 162 -19.22 9.30 -2.35
C ASN A 162 -18.27 8.12 -2.26
N TYR A 163 -18.89 6.94 -2.39
CA TYR A 163 -18.18 5.67 -2.62
C TYR A 163 -18.67 5.05 -3.91
N LEU A 164 -17.74 4.60 -4.73
CA LEU A 164 -18.02 3.93 -5.98
C LEU A 164 -18.07 2.42 -5.75
N ARG A 165 -19.09 1.78 -6.27
CA ARG A 165 -19.19 0.32 -6.29
C ARG A 165 -18.51 -0.21 -7.54
N VAL A 166 -17.40 -0.92 -7.37
CA VAL A 166 -16.56 -1.45 -8.44
C VAL A 166 -16.59 -2.98 -8.38
N ALA A 167 -16.66 -3.63 -9.54
CA ALA A 167 -16.53 -5.07 -9.62
C ALA A 167 -15.07 -5.48 -9.41
N ASP A 168 -14.85 -6.41 -8.50
CA ASP A 168 -13.58 -7.09 -8.32
C ASP A 168 -13.64 -8.41 -9.09
N GLU A 169 -13.05 -8.43 -10.26
CA GLU A 169 -13.07 -9.57 -11.18
C GLU A 169 -12.31 -10.79 -10.62
N PHE A 170 -11.35 -10.56 -9.71
CA PHE A 170 -10.53 -11.64 -9.14
C PHE A 170 -11.27 -12.43 -8.06
N ASN A 171 -12.11 -11.76 -7.28
CA ASN A 171 -12.86 -12.36 -6.19
C ASN A 171 -14.35 -12.55 -6.51
N ASP A 172 -14.78 -12.22 -7.73
CA ASP A 172 -16.18 -12.26 -8.19
C ASP A 172 -17.15 -11.57 -7.20
N THR A 173 -16.74 -10.39 -6.74
CA THR A 173 -17.49 -9.60 -5.76
C THR A 173 -17.49 -8.12 -6.11
N TYR A 174 -18.23 -7.34 -5.33
CA TYR A 174 -18.22 -5.88 -5.46
C TYR A 174 -17.57 -5.26 -4.24
N ILE A 175 -16.65 -4.34 -4.51
CA ILE A 175 -15.99 -3.53 -3.47
C ILE A 175 -16.45 -2.08 -3.56
N TYR A 176 -16.37 -1.37 -2.43
CA TYR A 176 -16.62 0.05 -2.37
C TYR A 176 -15.30 0.80 -2.22
N VAL A 177 -15.05 1.70 -3.15
CA VAL A 177 -13.83 2.51 -3.22
C VAL A 177 -14.19 3.98 -3.00
N PRO A 178 -13.41 4.74 -2.20
CA PRO A 178 -13.67 6.17 -2.00
C PRO A 178 -13.57 6.93 -3.33
N ALA A 179 -14.47 7.90 -3.53
CA ALA A 179 -14.53 8.68 -4.76
C ALA A 179 -13.38 9.70 -4.89
N ALA A 180 -12.60 9.93 -3.85
CA ALA A 180 -11.47 10.87 -3.85
C ALA A 180 -10.51 10.64 -5.03
N SER A 181 -10.21 9.39 -5.36
CA SER A 181 -9.34 9.05 -6.50
C SER A 181 -9.96 9.46 -7.84
N THR A 182 -11.26 9.26 -8.01
CA THR A 182 -12.00 9.66 -9.21
C THR A 182 -12.11 11.18 -9.32
N THR A 183 -12.39 11.84 -8.20
CA THR A 183 -12.43 13.30 -8.12
C THR A 183 -11.09 13.91 -8.48
N ALA A 184 -10.00 13.38 -7.95
CA ALA A 184 -8.64 13.80 -8.30
C ALA A 184 -8.34 13.58 -9.79
N GLY A 185 -8.73 12.44 -10.34
CA GLY A 185 -8.58 12.15 -11.77
C GLY A 185 -9.38 13.11 -12.65
N LEU A 186 -10.59 13.48 -12.27
CA LEU A 186 -11.40 14.48 -12.98
C LEU A 186 -10.79 15.88 -12.90
N LEU A 187 -10.24 16.28 -11.75
CA LEU A 187 -9.50 17.54 -11.60
C LEU A 187 -8.30 17.58 -12.55
N ALA A 188 -7.48 16.55 -12.55
CA ALA A 188 -6.30 16.46 -13.40
C ALA A 188 -6.67 16.45 -14.91
N ALA A 189 -7.69 15.71 -15.31
CA ALA A 189 -8.17 15.68 -16.69
C ALA A 189 -8.74 17.03 -17.14
N THR A 190 -9.43 17.73 -16.24
CA THR A 190 -9.99 19.07 -16.53
C THR A 190 -8.88 20.10 -16.65
N ASP A 191 -7.88 20.04 -15.79
CA ASP A 191 -6.71 20.93 -15.84
C ASP A 191 -5.94 20.74 -17.15
N ALA A 192 -5.68 19.51 -17.54
CA ALA A 192 -5.01 19.21 -18.81
C ALA A 192 -5.77 19.68 -20.05
N SER A 193 -7.11 19.74 -20.00
CA SER A 193 -7.96 20.05 -21.15
C SER A 193 -8.37 21.52 -21.22
N TYR A 194 -8.61 22.15 -20.08
CA TYR A 194 -9.23 23.49 -20.00
C TYR A 194 -8.50 24.45 -19.05
N GLY A 195 -7.68 23.92 -18.14
CA GLY A 195 -6.94 24.69 -17.14
C GLY A 195 -7.54 24.59 -15.73
N PRO A 196 -6.73 24.94 -14.71
CA PRO A 196 -7.06 24.71 -13.29
C PRO A 196 -8.25 25.53 -12.77
N TRP A 197 -8.64 26.57 -13.46
CA TRP A 197 -9.80 27.40 -13.10
C TRP A 197 -11.15 26.82 -13.53
N TYR A 198 -11.13 25.72 -14.29
CA TYR A 198 -12.34 25.13 -14.85
C TYR A 198 -12.92 24.09 -13.90
N SER A 199 -14.26 24.12 -13.72
CA SER A 199 -14.91 23.12 -12.88
C SER A 199 -14.93 21.75 -13.56
N PRO A 200 -14.53 20.66 -12.87
CA PRO A 200 -14.64 19.31 -13.39
C PRO A 200 -16.08 18.78 -13.43
N ALA A 201 -17.02 19.49 -12.79
CA ALA A 201 -18.42 19.11 -12.74
C ALA A 201 -19.18 19.49 -14.03
N GLY A 202 -20.16 18.67 -14.41
CA GLY A 202 -21.05 18.93 -15.55
C GLY A 202 -20.98 17.87 -16.64
N GLU A 203 -21.77 18.06 -17.71
CA GLU A 203 -21.91 17.13 -18.84
C GLU A 203 -20.74 17.15 -19.83
N ARG A 204 -19.76 17.99 -19.60
CA ARG A 204 -18.61 18.13 -20.51
C ARG A 204 -17.58 17.07 -20.15
N ARG A 205 -17.48 16.07 -20.95
CA ARG A 205 -16.51 14.99 -20.87
C ARG A 205 -15.59 14.98 -22.08
#